data_06a16d64547eeee6fbafc9fea0000c2b
#
_entry.id   06a16d64547eeee6fbafc9fea0000c2b
#
_cell.length_a   1.000
_cell.length_b   1.000
_cell.length_c   1.000
_cell.angle_alpha   90.00
_cell.angle_beta   90.00
_cell.angle_gamma   90.00
#
_symmetry.space_group_name_H-M   'P 1'
#
loop_
_entity.id
_entity.type
_entity.pdbx_description
1 polymer ?
#
loop_
_entity_poly.entity_id
_entity_poly.type
_entity_poly.pdbx_seq_one_letter_code
_entity_poly.pdbx_strand_id
1 'polypeptide(L)'
;MPPAPGKERFDQARLINIANGLTAIRVLLVPVFAYLMIEGREPEALVVFALCGVSDGLDGLLARWLRQRTLVGAYLDPIADKLLMATAFVVLAYVKIVPFWLTVLVISRDLFILVGSSLYLLLLDAQDIRPTALSKLNTGIQIVTVVYFLAVTAFPETSAPFLAGEWSVVTGGVIAVCAVTTAVTGVQYLFLGIRKLSE
;
A
#
# COMPACT_ATOMS: atom_id res chain seq x y z
N MET A 1 30.34 -16.17 32.03
CA MET A 1 29.22 -15.26 31.86
C MET A 1 28.73 -15.42 30.43
N PRO A 2 27.56 -16.01 30.16
CA PRO A 2 27.04 -16.15 28.78
C PRO A 2 26.58 -14.77 28.28
N PRO A 3 26.73 -14.45 26.97
CA PRO A 3 26.31 -13.16 26.42
C PRO A 3 24.79 -13.04 26.46
N ALA A 4 24.32 -11.83 26.79
CA ALA A 4 22.89 -11.50 26.85
C ALA A 4 22.18 -11.80 25.54
N PRO A 5 20.95 -12.36 25.54
CA PRO A 5 20.18 -12.61 24.33
C PRO A 5 19.63 -11.30 23.76
N GLY A 6 19.81 -11.11 22.45
CA GLY A 6 18.93 -10.22 21.69
C GLY A 6 19.42 -8.83 21.33
N LYS A 7 20.66 -8.68 20.88
CA LYS A 7 20.97 -7.62 19.90
C LYS A 7 21.20 -8.31 18.57
N GLU A 8 20.15 -8.39 17.73
CA GLU A 8 20.33 -8.69 16.31
C GLU A 8 21.33 -7.66 15.77
N ARG A 9 22.53 -8.11 15.44
CA ARG A 9 23.55 -7.28 14.80
C ARG A 9 23.01 -6.96 13.41
N PHE A 10 22.45 -5.77 13.25
CA PHE A 10 22.22 -5.19 11.94
C PHE A 10 23.60 -5.01 11.29
N ASP A 11 23.88 -5.80 10.28
CA ASP A 11 25.12 -5.71 9.53
C ASP A 11 25.06 -4.44 8.66
N GLN A 12 25.61 -3.35 9.20
CA GLN A 12 25.65 -2.03 8.55
C GLN A 12 26.48 -2.04 7.25
N ALA A 13 27.25 -3.10 7.01
CA ALA A 13 28.16 -3.19 5.87
C ALA A 13 27.48 -3.62 4.56
N ARG A 14 26.22 -4.06 4.57
CA ARG A 14 25.49 -4.47 3.36
C ARG A 14 24.32 -3.52 3.06
N LEU A 15 24.65 -2.31 2.63
CA LEU A 15 23.66 -1.35 2.11
C LEU A 15 23.00 -1.84 0.80
N ILE A 16 23.64 -2.75 0.09
CA ILE A 16 23.11 -3.35 -1.15
C ILE A 16 22.78 -4.80 -0.86
N ASN A 17 21.53 -5.03 -0.52
CA ASN A 17 20.95 -6.36 -0.42
C ASN A 17 19.94 -6.55 -1.57
N ILE A 18 19.70 -7.80 -1.98
CA ILE A 18 18.72 -8.12 -3.02
C ILE A 18 17.36 -7.48 -2.72
N ALA A 19 16.93 -7.49 -1.44
CA ALA A 19 15.70 -6.84 -1.00
C ALA A 19 15.69 -5.32 -1.27
N ASN A 20 16.75 -4.60 -0.89
CA ASN A 20 16.84 -3.15 -1.15
C ASN A 20 16.86 -2.84 -2.66
N GLY A 21 17.47 -3.74 -3.46
CA GLY A 21 17.45 -3.63 -4.92
C GLY A 21 16.05 -3.73 -5.51
N LEU A 22 15.24 -4.69 -5.03
CA LEU A 22 13.86 -4.85 -5.49
C LEU A 22 12.97 -3.67 -5.05
N THR A 23 13.15 -3.17 -3.84
CA THR A 23 12.44 -1.95 -3.38
C THR A 23 12.81 -0.72 -4.23
N ALA A 24 14.10 -0.55 -4.59
CA ALA A 24 14.54 0.53 -5.46
C ALA A 24 13.92 0.40 -6.86
N ILE A 25 13.89 -0.81 -7.43
CA ILE A 25 13.22 -1.08 -8.71
C ILE A 25 11.73 -0.72 -8.63
N ARG A 26 11.03 -1.08 -7.53
CA ARG A 26 9.62 -0.72 -7.33
C ARG A 26 9.43 0.79 -7.36
N VAL A 27 10.25 1.56 -6.64
CA VAL A 27 10.18 3.03 -6.63
C VAL A 27 10.39 3.60 -8.04
N LEU A 28 11.29 3.02 -8.85
CA LEU A 28 11.50 3.42 -10.23
C LEU A 28 10.34 3.02 -11.16
N LEU A 29 9.64 1.93 -10.86
CA LEU A 29 8.48 1.48 -11.63
C LEU A 29 7.21 2.30 -11.36
N VAL A 30 7.09 2.98 -10.20
CA VAL A 30 5.93 3.82 -9.88
C VAL A 30 5.69 4.92 -10.94
N PRO A 31 6.67 5.74 -11.35
CA PRO A 31 6.45 6.71 -12.41
C PRO A 31 6.20 6.07 -13.78
N VAL A 32 6.75 4.88 -14.05
CA VAL A 32 6.48 4.13 -15.29
C VAL A 32 5.01 3.68 -15.31
N PHE A 33 4.50 3.15 -14.21
CA PHE A 33 3.09 2.81 -14.05
C PHE A 33 2.18 4.03 -14.30
N ALA A 34 2.50 5.18 -13.67
CA ALA A 34 1.75 6.41 -13.83
C ALA A 34 1.74 6.89 -15.29
N TYR A 35 2.89 6.87 -15.95
CA TYR A 35 3.02 7.23 -17.34
C TYR A 35 2.17 6.35 -18.26
N LEU A 36 2.25 5.02 -18.10
CA LEU A 36 1.48 4.07 -18.91
C LEU A 36 -0.03 4.29 -18.77
N MET A 37 -0.50 4.54 -17.55
CA MET A 37 -1.92 4.84 -17.30
C MET A 37 -2.38 6.14 -17.96
N ILE A 38 -1.56 7.18 -17.93
CA ILE A 38 -1.87 8.49 -18.55
C ILE A 38 -1.89 8.39 -20.08
N GLU A 39 -1.04 7.55 -20.65
CA GLU A 39 -0.97 7.28 -22.11
C GLU A 39 -2.08 6.32 -22.60
N GLY A 40 -2.94 5.81 -21.70
CA GLY A 40 -4.00 4.86 -22.07
C GLY A 40 -3.47 3.47 -22.42
N ARG A 41 -2.34 3.08 -21.84
CA ARG A 41 -1.70 1.76 -21.99
C ARG A 41 -1.99 0.87 -20.78
N GLU A 42 -3.28 0.66 -20.51
CA GLU A 42 -3.78 0.00 -19.32
C GLU A 42 -3.28 -1.46 -19.16
N PRO A 43 -3.19 -2.30 -20.24
CA PRO A 43 -2.66 -3.65 -20.10
C PRO A 43 -1.22 -3.69 -19.59
N GLU A 44 -0.37 -2.79 -20.10
CA GLU A 44 1.03 -2.69 -19.65
C GLU A 44 1.13 -2.13 -18.24
N ALA A 45 0.28 -1.17 -17.90
CA ALA A 45 0.20 -0.63 -16.55
C ALA A 45 -0.21 -1.70 -15.54
N LEU A 46 -1.17 -2.56 -15.88
CA LEU A 46 -1.57 -3.71 -15.05
C LEU A 46 -0.40 -4.66 -14.81
N VAL A 47 0.39 -4.96 -15.86
CA VAL A 47 1.58 -5.82 -15.73
C VAL A 47 2.61 -5.17 -14.79
N VAL A 48 2.89 -3.88 -14.96
CA VAL A 48 3.84 -3.16 -14.09
C VAL A 48 3.35 -3.15 -12.64
N PHE A 49 2.08 -2.89 -12.40
CA PHE A 49 1.48 -2.93 -11.05
C PHE A 49 1.59 -4.32 -10.42
N ALA A 50 1.28 -5.37 -11.19
CA ALA A 50 1.39 -6.76 -10.74
C ALA A 50 2.85 -7.14 -10.42
N LEU A 51 3.82 -6.72 -11.25
CA LEU A 51 5.24 -6.93 -11.00
C LEU A 51 5.69 -6.25 -9.70
N CYS A 52 5.24 -5.01 -9.43
CA CYS A 52 5.51 -4.32 -8.17
C CYS A 52 4.95 -5.09 -6.97
N GLY A 53 3.70 -5.57 -7.05
CA GLY A 53 3.07 -6.32 -5.97
C GLY A 53 3.72 -7.69 -5.72
N VAL A 54 4.07 -8.42 -6.77
CA VAL A 54 4.77 -9.72 -6.67
C VAL A 54 6.18 -9.51 -6.09
N SER A 55 6.90 -8.47 -6.54
CA SER A 55 8.23 -8.13 -6.01
C SER A 55 8.17 -7.89 -4.49
N ASP A 56 7.17 -7.14 -4.01
CA ASP A 56 6.96 -6.89 -2.58
C ASP A 56 6.72 -8.20 -1.79
N GLY A 57 5.87 -9.07 -2.31
CA GLY A 57 5.65 -10.39 -1.69
C GLY A 57 6.93 -11.24 -1.63
N LEU A 58 7.73 -11.22 -2.69
CA LEU A 58 8.99 -11.96 -2.78
C LEU A 58 10.05 -11.38 -1.85
N ASP A 59 10.18 -10.04 -1.75
CA ASP A 59 11.11 -9.38 -0.84
C ASP A 59 10.84 -9.75 0.61
N GLY A 60 9.57 -9.70 1.01
CA GLY A 60 9.15 -10.10 2.35
C GLY A 60 9.42 -11.57 2.67
N LEU A 61 9.34 -12.47 1.68
CA LEU A 61 9.69 -13.89 1.83
C LEU A 61 11.20 -14.10 1.87
N LEU A 62 11.95 -13.49 0.94
CA LEU A 62 13.41 -13.60 0.85
C LEU A 62 14.10 -12.99 2.08
N ALA A 63 13.67 -11.84 2.54
CA ALA A 63 14.21 -11.20 3.74
C ALA A 63 14.02 -12.06 5.01
N ARG A 64 12.89 -12.77 5.11
CA ARG A 64 12.66 -13.76 6.18
C ARG A 64 13.53 -15.00 6.05
N TRP A 65 13.68 -15.53 4.84
CA TRP A 65 14.46 -16.75 4.58
C TRP A 65 15.97 -16.51 4.75
N LEU A 66 16.47 -15.37 4.26
CA LEU A 66 17.90 -15.05 4.30
C LEU A 66 18.33 -14.40 5.63
N ARG A 67 17.41 -14.11 6.57
CA ARG A 67 17.67 -13.37 7.84
C ARG A 67 18.48 -12.08 7.64
N GLN A 68 18.31 -11.43 6.48
CA GLN A 68 19.08 -10.26 6.09
C GLN A 68 18.16 -9.03 6.07
N ARG A 69 17.70 -8.59 7.24
CA ARG A 69 16.96 -7.32 7.36
C ARG A 69 17.97 -6.18 7.50
N THR A 70 17.93 -5.21 6.58
CA THR A 70 18.70 -3.97 6.70
C THR A 70 17.82 -2.89 7.31
N LEU A 71 18.43 -1.96 8.06
CA LEU A 71 17.71 -0.79 8.60
C LEU A 71 17.09 0.04 7.47
N VAL A 72 17.83 0.23 6.38
CA VAL A 72 17.37 1.02 5.22
C VAL A 72 16.16 0.36 4.56
N GLY A 73 16.19 -0.96 4.31
CA GLY A 73 15.05 -1.70 3.74
C GLY A 73 13.81 -1.62 4.62
N ALA A 74 13.96 -1.80 5.93
CA ALA A 74 12.85 -1.76 6.87
C ALA A 74 12.08 -0.42 6.87
N TYR A 75 12.73 0.71 6.49
CA TYR A 75 12.09 2.00 6.32
C TYR A 75 11.61 2.26 4.88
N LEU A 76 12.38 1.80 3.87
CA LEU A 76 12.07 2.02 2.46
C LEU A 76 10.88 1.19 1.98
N ASP A 77 10.73 -0.06 2.45
CA ASP A 77 9.66 -0.95 2.02
C ASP A 77 8.25 -0.38 2.30
N PRO A 78 7.90 0.06 3.53
CA PRO A 78 6.60 0.67 3.79
C PRO A 78 6.37 1.96 3.01
N ILE A 79 7.42 2.73 2.73
CA ILE A 79 7.31 3.98 1.95
C ILE A 79 7.05 3.65 0.48
N ALA A 80 7.78 2.70 -0.10
CA ALA A 80 7.61 2.30 -1.49
C ALA A 80 6.22 1.71 -1.77
N ASP A 81 5.71 0.86 -0.84
CA ASP A 81 4.37 0.28 -0.94
C ASP A 81 3.29 1.37 -0.88
N LYS A 82 3.39 2.29 0.08
CA LYS A 82 2.47 3.42 0.19
C LYS A 82 2.53 4.36 -1.02
N LEU A 83 3.72 4.59 -1.58
CA LEU A 83 3.90 5.40 -2.77
C LEU A 83 3.21 4.77 -3.98
N LEU A 84 3.36 3.46 -4.19
CA LEU A 84 2.70 2.73 -5.27
C LEU A 84 1.17 2.86 -5.17
N MET A 85 0.61 2.57 -4.00
CA MET A 85 -0.84 2.61 -3.77
C MET A 85 -1.40 4.04 -3.90
N ALA A 86 -0.73 5.04 -3.32
CA ALA A 86 -1.14 6.44 -3.44
C ALA A 86 -1.12 6.88 -4.91
N THR A 87 -0.04 6.55 -5.65
CA THR A 87 0.07 6.87 -7.07
C THR A 87 -1.02 6.16 -7.87
N ALA A 88 -1.32 4.89 -7.59
CA ALA A 88 -2.37 4.15 -8.27
C ALA A 88 -3.74 4.85 -8.11
N PHE A 89 -4.14 5.20 -6.89
CA PHE A 89 -5.40 5.91 -6.67
C PHE A 89 -5.42 7.31 -7.30
N VAL A 90 -4.32 8.06 -7.22
CA VAL A 90 -4.21 9.40 -7.84
C VAL A 90 -4.36 9.31 -9.35
N VAL A 91 -3.65 8.38 -9.99
CA VAL A 91 -3.69 8.24 -11.45
C VAL A 91 -5.04 7.72 -11.93
N LEU A 92 -5.62 6.70 -11.25
CA LEU A 92 -6.96 6.21 -11.55
C LEU A 92 -8.03 7.31 -11.42
N ALA A 93 -7.89 8.22 -10.45
CA ALA A 93 -8.77 9.38 -10.33
C ALA A 93 -8.50 10.44 -11.41
N TYR A 94 -7.25 10.65 -11.78
CA TYR A 94 -6.86 11.58 -12.84
C TYR A 94 -7.44 11.16 -14.20
N VAL A 95 -7.35 9.88 -14.55
CA VAL A 95 -7.94 9.31 -15.77
C VAL A 95 -9.45 9.04 -15.62
N LYS A 96 -10.08 9.48 -14.51
CA LYS A 96 -11.53 9.42 -14.24
C LYS A 96 -12.12 8.00 -14.15
N ILE A 97 -11.30 7.00 -13.86
CA ILE A 97 -11.73 5.61 -13.64
C ILE A 97 -12.30 5.44 -12.23
N VAL A 98 -11.70 6.12 -11.24
CA VAL A 98 -12.13 6.09 -9.84
C VAL A 98 -12.61 7.48 -9.41
N PRO A 99 -13.66 7.61 -8.58
CA PRO A 99 -14.10 8.90 -8.08
C PRO A 99 -13.01 9.59 -7.24
N PHE A 100 -12.78 10.87 -7.48
CA PHE A 100 -11.75 11.65 -6.78
C PHE A 100 -11.92 11.64 -5.25
N TRP A 101 -13.17 11.68 -4.75
CA TRP A 101 -13.45 11.63 -3.32
C TRP A 101 -12.93 10.34 -2.65
N LEU A 102 -12.97 9.18 -3.36
CA LEU A 102 -12.43 7.93 -2.84
C LEU A 102 -10.91 8.00 -2.68
N THR A 103 -10.23 8.57 -3.65
CA THR A 103 -8.77 8.82 -3.59
C THR A 103 -8.40 9.70 -2.40
N VAL A 104 -9.14 10.80 -2.20
CA VAL A 104 -8.93 11.68 -1.04
C VAL A 104 -9.13 10.92 0.26
N LEU A 105 -10.18 10.10 0.37
CA LEU A 105 -10.47 9.30 1.56
C LEU A 105 -9.35 8.31 1.87
N VAL A 106 -8.87 7.57 0.86
CA VAL A 106 -7.78 6.59 1.00
C VAL A 106 -6.48 7.26 1.44
N ILE A 107 -6.07 8.33 0.74
CA ILE A 107 -4.81 9.03 1.02
C ILE A 107 -4.87 9.71 2.39
N SER A 108 -5.98 10.37 2.73
CA SER A 108 -6.15 11.00 4.04
C SER A 108 -6.01 10.00 5.18
N ARG A 109 -6.67 8.85 5.07
CA ARG A 109 -6.58 7.78 6.08
C ARG A 109 -5.14 7.27 6.21
N ASP A 110 -4.46 7.03 5.12
CA ASP A 110 -3.08 6.53 5.14
C ASP A 110 -2.12 7.55 5.75
N LEU A 111 -2.31 8.83 5.44
CA LEU A 111 -1.55 9.92 6.03
C LEU A 111 -1.82 10.06 7.53
N PHE A 112 -3.09 9.98 7.97
CA PHE A 112 -3.44 10.01 9.40
C PHE A 112 -2.78 8.88 10.18
N ILE A 113 -2.73 7.67 9.63
CA ILE A 113 -2.07 6.54 10.29
C ILE A 113 -0.56 6.76 10.35
N LEU A 114 0.06 7.22 9.26
CA LEU A 114 1.50 7.50 9.21
C LEU A 114 1.88 8.60 10.22
N VAL A 115 1.21 9.73 10.19
CA VAL A 115 1.48 10.86 11.09
C VAL A 115 1.19 10.47 12.53
N GLY A 116 0.04 9.83 12.80
CA GLY A 116 -0.34 9.40 14.14
C GLY A 116 0.63 8.38 14.73
N SER A 117 1.08 7.39 13.96
CA SER A 117 2.06 6.42 14.42
C SER A 117 3.45 7.03 14.64
N SER A 118 3.88 7.95 13.77
CA SER A 118 5.15 8.64 13.90
C SER A 118 5.16 9.56 15.13
N LEU A 119 4.08 10.30 15.35
CA LEU A 119 3.94 11.19 16.52
C LEU A 119 3.93 10.41 17.82
N TYR A 120 3.23 9.26 17.85
CA TYR A 120 3.20 8.38 19.02
C TYR A 120 4.59 7.82 19.35
N LEU A 121 5.36 7.39 18.35
CA LEU A 121 6.74 6.93 18.54
C LEU A 121 7.65 8.02 19.08
N LEU A 122 7.49 9.27 18.62
CA LEU A 122 8.30 10.42 19.04
C LEU A 122 7.99 10.91 20.46
N LEU A 123 6.72 10.86 20.88
CA LEU A 123 6.27 11.43 22.15
C LEU A 123 6.34 10.44 23.31
N LEU A 124 6.12 9.15 23.07
CA LEU A 124 5.91 8.16 24.14
C LEU A 124 6.98 7.05 24.18
N ASP A 125 7.99 7.11 23.31
CA ASP A 125 9.09 6.11 23.22
C ASP A 125 8.58 4.65 23.21
N ALA A 126 7.33 4.46 22.82
CA ALA A 126 6.62 3.20 22.90
C ALA A 126 6.77 2.39 21.60
N GLN A 127 7.51 1.29 21.66
CA GLN A 127 7.87 0.44 20.53
C GLN A 127 6.73 -0.47 20.01
N ASP A 128 5.49 -0.39 20.54
CA ASP A 128 4.47 -1.41 20.32
C ASP A 128 3.19 -0.89 19.61
N ILE A 129 3.34 -0.23 18.45
CA ILE A 129 2.18 -0.01 17.57
C ILE A 129 2.06 -1.19 16.60
N ARG A 130 1.26 -2.19 16.98
CA ARG A 130 0.92 -3.28 16.05
C ARG A 130 -0.23 -2.85 15.14
N PRO A 131 -0.11 -3.00 13.81
CA PRO A 131 -1.21 -2.72 12.91
C PRO A 131 -2.41 -3.62 13.24
N THR A 132 -3.61 -3.03 13.31
CA THR A 132 -4.83 -3.78 13.61
C THR A 132 -5.18 -4.72 12.47
N ALA A 133 -5.87 -5.84 12.76
CA ALA A 133 -6.32 -6.78 11.74
C ALA A 133 -7.21 -6.08 10.69
N LEU A 134 -8.04 -5.12 11.13
CA LEU A 134 -8.90 -4.34 10.26
C LEU A 134 -8.11 -3.45 9.29
N SER A 135 -6.98 -2.87 9.74
CA SER A 135 -6.09 -2.08 8.86
C SER A 135 -5.43 -2.94 7.79
N LYS A 136 -5.04 -4.17 8.11
CA LYS A 136 -4.49 -5.13 7.14
C LYS A 136 -5.54 -5.53 6.11
N LEU A 137 -6.76 -5.81 6.56
CA LEU A 137 -7.90 -6.12 5.69
C LEU A 137 -8.19 -4.96 4.73
N ASN A 138 -8.22 -3.72 5.23
CA ASN A 138 -8.45 -2.54 4.40
C ASN A 138 -7.37 -2.38 3.32
N THR A 139 -6.10 -2.58 3.64
CA THR A 139 -5.02 -2.54 2.63
C THR A 139 -5.24 -3.61 1.56
N GLY A 140 -5.64 -4.82 1.95
CA GLY A 140 -5.99 -5.88 0.99
C GLY A 140 -7.16 -5.48 0.08
N ILE A 141 -8.21 -4.88 0.63
CA ILE A 141 -9.35 -4.37 -0.15
C ILE A 141 -8.92 -3.26 -1.11
N GLN A 142 -8.07 -2.35 -0.69
CA GLN A 142 -7.53 -1.30 -1.56
C GLN A 142 -6.74 -1.88 -2.74
N ILE A 143 -5.89 -2.89 -2.50
CA ILE A 143 -5.15 -3.60 -3.56
C ILE A 143 -6.12 -4.26 -4.53
N VAL A 144 -7.11 -5.00 -4.03
CA VAL A 144 -8.14 -5.64 -4.86
C VAL A 144 -8.91 -4.61 -5.68
N THR A 145 -9.23 -3.45 -5.09
CA THR A 145 -9.91 -2.35 -5.78
C THR A 145 -9.07 -1.83 -6.95
N VAL A 146 -7.78 -1.56 -6.74
CA VAL A 146 -6.89 -1.10 -7.81
C VAL A 146 -6.77 -2.15 -8.91
N VAL A 147 -6.52 -3.42 -8.56
CA VAL A 147 -6.42 -4.53 -9.52
C VAL A 147 -7.71 -4.69 -10.31
N TYR A 148 -8.87 -4.59 -9.64
CA TYR A 148 -10.17 -4.65 -10.31
C TYR A 148 -10.30 -3.57 -11.39
N PHE A 149 -10.02 -2.30 -11.05
CA PHE A 149 -10.15 -1.21 -12.01
C PHE A 149 -9.13 -1.32 -13.15
N LEU A 150 -7.90 -1.72 -12.86
CA LEU A 150 -6.88 -1.95 -13.89
C LEU A 150 -7.27 -3.11 -14.81
N ALA A 151 -7.79 -4.20 -14.28
CA ALA A 151 -8.21 -5.35 -15.08
C ALA A 151 -9.41 -5.02 -15.99
N VAL A 152 -10.39 -4.28 -15.43
CA VAL A 152 -11.57 -3.86 -16.17
C VAL A 152 -11.21 -2.93 -17.35
N THR A 153 -10.27 -2.01 -17.14
CA THR A 153 -9.83 -1.08 -18.19
C THR A 153 -8.86 -1.74 -19.18
N ALA A 154 -8.00 -2.64 -18.70
CA ALA A 154 -7.04 -3.36 -19.56
C ALA A 154 -7.72 -4.32 -20.54
N PHE A 155 -8.91 -4.87 -20.19
CA PHE A 155 -9.62 -5.86 -20.99
C PHE A 155 -11.08 -5.46 -21.22
N PRO A 156 -11.36 -4.35 -21.96
CA PRO A 156 -12.71 -3.82 -22.13
C PRO A 156 -13.65 -4.80 -22.84
N GLU A 157 -13.17 -5.59 -23.79
CA GLU A 157 -13.99 -6.59 -24.50
C GLU A 157 -14.48 -7.71 -23.58
N THR A 158 -13.65 -8.16 -22.64
CA THR A 158 -14.01 -9.21 -21.67
C THR A 158 -14.85 -8.66 -20.53
N SER A 159 -14.65 -7.42 -20.15
CA SER A 159 -15.36 -6.75 -19.06
C SER A 159 -16.66 -6.06 -19.51
N ALA A 160 -16.87 -5.86 -20.81
CA ALA A 160 -18.07 -5.24 -21.37
C ALA A 160 -19.39 -5.79 -20.81
N PRO A 161 -19.59 -7.12 -20.61
CA PRO A 161 -20.80 -7.64 -20.00
C PRO A 161 -21.01 -7.23 -18.54
N PHE A 162 -19.92 -6.96 -17.82
CA PHE A 162 -19.93 -6.54 -16.41
C PHE A 162 -20.01 -5.01 -16.25
N LEU A 163 -19.69 -4.27 -17.31
CA LEU A 163 -19.72 -2.81 -17.38
C LEU A 163 -20.91 -2.27 -18.17
N ALA A 164 -21.55 -3.11 -18.99
CA ALA A 164 -22.66 -2.75 -19.84
C ALA A 164 -23.92 -2.49 -19.01
N GLY A 165 -24.10 -1.25 -18.67
CA GLY A 165 -25.23 -0.72 -17.96
C GLY A 165 -24.79 -0.02 -16.68
N GLU A 166 -24.82 1.32 -16.74
CA GLU A 166 -24.71 2.26 -15.62
C GLU A 166 -23.83 1.74 -14.49
N TRP A 167 -22.55 2.14 -14.46
CA TRP A 167 -21.63 1.82 -13.35
C TRP A 167 -22.10 0.58 -12.61
N SER A 168 -21.84 -0.59 -13.19
CA SER A 168 -22.51 -1.83 -12.79
C SER A 168 -22.58 -1.92 -11.27
N VAL A 169 -23.60 -2.53 -10.74
CA VAL A 169 -23.77 -2.79 -9.29
C VAL A 169 -22.46 -3.31 -8.68
N VAL A 170 -21.66 -4.04 -9.46
CA VAL A 170 -20.34 -4.55 -9.07
C VAL A 170 -19.34 -3.40 -8.84
N THR A 171 -19.19 -2.47 -9.77
CA THR A 171 -18.27 -1.33 -9.67
C THR A 171 -18.67 -0.43 -8.49
N GLY A 172 -19.96 -0.13 -8.35
CA GLY A 172 -20.48 0.60 -7.20
C GLY A 172 -20.24 -0.12 -5.88
N GLY A 173 -20.40 -1.45 -5.87
CA GLY A 173 -20.11 -2.31 -4.72
C GLY A 173 -18.63 -2.28 -4.32
N VAL A 174 -17.72 -2.38 -5.27
CA VAL A 174 -16.25 -2.30 -5.02
C VAL A 174 -15.88 -0.94 -4.42
N ILE A 175 -16.38 0.15 -4.99
CA ILE A 175 -16.16 1.51 -4.47
C ILE A 175 -16.71 1.63 -3.04
N ALA A 176 -17.95 1.17 -2.81
CA ALA A 176 -18.61 1.26 -1.50
C ALA A 176 -17.85 0.45 -0.44
N VAL A 177 -17.45 -0.78 -0.73
CA VAL A 177 -16.67 -1.62 0.19
C VAL A 177 -15.34 -0.96 0.52
N CYS A 178 -14.61 -0.48 -0.47
CA CYS A 178 -13.34 0.23 -0.26
C CYS A 178 -13.54 1.50 0.59
N ALA A 179 -14.57 2.29 0.31
CA ALA A 179 -14.86 3.52 1.06
C ALA A 179 -15.24 3.24 2.51
N VAL A 180 -16.16 2.30 2.74
CA VAL A 180 -16.63 1.95 4.09
C VAL A 180 -15.49 1.41 4.93
N THR A 181 -14.70 0.47 4.41
CA THR A 181 -13.57 -0.12 5.17
C THR A 181 -12.49 0.92 5.45
N THR A 182 -12.22 1.83 4.50
CA THR A 182 -11.27 2.94 4.69
C THR A 182 -11.78 3.92 5.76
N ALA A 183 -13.05 4.32 5.72
CA ALA A 183 -13.64 5.21 6.71
C ALA A 183 -13.65 4.58 8.11
N VAL A 184 -14.09 3.33 8.24
CA VAL A 184 -14.13 2.60 9.52
C VAL A 184 -12.73 2.47 10.12
N THR A 185 -11.73 2.13 9.31
CA THR A 185 -10.33 2.05 9.80
C THR A 185 -9.78 3.42 10.18
N GLY A 186 -10.11 4.48 9.45
CA GLY A 186 -9.75 5.85 9.80
C GLY A 186 -10.29 6.27 11.16
N VAL A 187 -11.59 6.06 11.39
CA VAL A 187 -12.25 6.33 12.67
C VAL A 187 -11.66 5.50 13.81
N GLN A 188 -11.39 4.20 13.57
CA GLN A 188 -10.75 3.34 14.58
C GLN A 188 -9.40 3.89 15.03
N TYR A 189 -8.55 4.35 14.11
CA TYR A 189 -7.24 4.91 14.46
C TYR A 189 -7.35 6.26 15.19
N LEU A 190 -8.33 7.09 14.84
CA LEU A 190 -8.62 8.32 15.60
C LEU A 190 -8.98 8.01 17.06
N PHE A 191 -9.89 7.06 17.29
CA PHE A 191 -10.25 6.65 18.66
C PHE A 191 -9.08 6.06 19.44
N LEU A 192 -8.28 5.19 18.80
CA LEU A 192 -7.08 4.62 19.43
C LEU A 192 -6.05 5.70 19.77
N GLY A 193 -5.85 6.68 18.89
CA GLY A 193 -4.93 7.81 19.12
C GLY A 193 -5.38 8.67 20.30
N ILE A 194 -6.66 9.07 20.34
CA ILE A 194 -7.23 9.89 21.44
C ILE A 194 -7.12 9.16 22.78
N ARG A 195 -7.49 7.88 22.81
CA ARG A 195 -7.44 7.08 24.05
C ARG A 195 -6.03 6.98 24.63
N LYS A 196 -5.02 6.75 23.76
CA LYS A 196 -3.63 6.64 24.17
C LYS A 196 -2.99 7.96 24.59
N LEU A 197 -3.54 9.10 24.20
CA LEU A 197 -3.10 10.43 24.64
C LEU A 197 -3.74 10.83 25.96
N SER A 198 -4.82 10.15 26.38
CA SER A 198 -5.54 10.41 27.64
C SER A 198 -5.08 9.50 28.80
N GLU A 199 -4.29 8.47 28.53
CA GLU A 199 -3.63 7.58 29.52
C GLU A 199 -2.22 8.06 29.84
#